data_20eb60433465f2cbf3845138d425a1f6
#
_entry.id   20eb60433465f2cbf3845138d425a1f6
#
_cell.length_a   1.000
_cell.length_b   1.000
_cell.length_c   1.000
_cell.angle_alpha   90.00
_cell.angle_beta   90.00
_cell.angle_gamma   90.00
#
_symmetry.space_group_name_H-M   'P 1'
#
loop_
_entity.id
_entity.type
_entity.pdbx_description
1 polymer ?
#
loop_
_entity_poly.entity_id
_entity_poly.type
_entity_poly.pdbx_seq_one_letter_code
_entity_poly.pdbx_strand_id
1 'polypeptide(L)'
;MNKVLIITGTRKGIGKELAEYYLNKGNIIIGCSRGESSIIHKNYKHYPLDVSDEKRVTEMVRKTKREFGKIDILLNNAGIASMNHILTTPYKTAKDIFSTNFYGTFLFIREVAKIMMKQKWGRIVNFTTVATPIRLEGEAM
;
A
#
# COMPACT_ATOMS: atom_id res chain seq x y z
N MET A 1 -10.24 -9.89 19.27
CA MET A 1 -8.80 -9.56 19.26
C MET A 1 -8.54 -8.62 18.07
N ASN A 2 -8.00 -7.43 18.30
CA ASN A 2 -7.78 -6.44 17.23
C ASN A 2 -6.70 -6.93 16.27
N LYS A 3 -6.95 -6.81 14.98
CA LYS A 3 -5.96 -7.14 13.94
C LYS A 3 -5.06 -5.94 13.67
N VAL A 4 -3.83 -6.20 13.25
CA VAL A 4 -2.87 -5.20 12.80
C VAL A 4 -2.85 -5.24 11.27
N LEU A 5 -3.25 -4.14 10.64
CA LEU A 5 -3.29 -4.00 9.19
C LEU A 5 -2.25 -2.99 8.72
N ILE A 6 -1.53 -3.32 7.67
CA ILE A 6 -0.79 -2.35 6.87
C ILE A 6 -1.62 -2.02 5.63
N ILE A 7 -1.84 -0.73 5.38
CA ILE A 7 -2.57 -0.24 4.20
C ILE A 7 -1.70 0.80 3.49
N THR A 8 -1.39 0.58 2.22
CA THR A 8 -0.63 1.55 1.43
C THR A 8 -1.57 2.54 0.72
N GLY A 9 -1.14 3.81 0.59
CA GLY A 9 -1.92 4.83 -0.10
C GLY A 9 -3.07 5.42 0.74
N THR A 10 -2.88 5.62 2.06
CA THR A 10 -3.94 6.02 3.00
C THR A 10 -4.20 7.52 3.08
N ARG A 11 -3.54 8.36 2.26
CA ARG A 11 -3.75 9.82 2.33
C ARG A 11 -5.13 10.25 1.81
N LYS A 12 -5.67 9.58 0.81
CA LYS A 12 -6.93 9.92 0.15
C LYS A 12 -7.57 8.72 -0.54
N GLY A 13 -8.82 8.89 -1.02
CA GLY A 13 -9.52 7.90 -1.82
C GLY A 13 -9.70 6.56 -1.10
N ILE A 14 -9.70 5.47 -1.85
CA ILE A 14 -10.00 4.12 -1.37
C ILE A 14 -9.14 3.73 -0.16
N GLY A 15 -7.84 4.02 -0.17
CA GLY A 15 -6.96 3.67 0.93
C GLY A 15 -7.31 4.38 2.23
N LYS A 16 -7.76 5.64 2.18
CA LYS A 16 -8.25 6.38 3.33
C LYS A 16 -9.55 5.77 3.87
N GLU A 17 -10.53 5.56 3.00
CA GLU A 17 -11.81 4.94 3.37
C GLU A 17 -11.64 3.57 4.02
N LEU A 18 -10.75 2.73 3.47
CA LEU A 18 -10.41 1.44 4.07
C LEU A 18 -9.78 1.59 5.45
N ALA A 19 -8.86 2.56 5.63
CA ALA A 19 -8.25 2.80 6.92
C ALA A 19 -9.30 3.20 7.97
N GLU A 20 -10.16 4.16 7.65
CA GLU A 20 -11.24 4.62 8.53
C GLU A 20 -12.26 3.49 8.82
N TYR A 21 -12.63 2.71 7.81
CA TYR A 21 -13.53 1.55 7.98
C TYR A 21 -12.97 0.52 8.98
N TYR A 22 -11.70 0.13 8.83
CA TYR A 22 -11.13 -0.85 9.74
C TYR A 22 -10.78 -0.28 11.12
N LEU A 23 -10.51 1.02 11.24
CA LEU A 23 -10.38 1.71 12.52
C LEU A 23 -11.70 1.67 13.30
N ASN A 24 -12.83 1.95 12.64
CA ASN A 24 -14.17 1.88 13.23
C ASN A 24 -14.55 0.46 13.69
N LYS A 25 -13.90 -0.57 13.14
CA LYS A 25 -14.02 -1.97 13.61
C LYS A 25 -13.01 -2.32 14.73
N GLY A 26 -12.33 -1.35 15.30
CA GLY A 26 -11.43 -1.52 16.44
C GLY A 26 -10.06 -2.10 16.08
N ASN A 27 -9.68 -2.17 14.81
CA ASN A 27 -8.38 -2.66 14.40
C ASN A 27 -7.28 -1.58 14.55
N ILE A 28 -6.02 -2.01 14.48
CA ILE A 28 -4.85 -1.15 14.45
C ILE A 28 -4.42 -1.01 12.99
N ILE A 29 -4.31 0.24 12.52
CA ILE A 29 -4.00 0.55 11.13
C ILE A 29 -2.68 1.28 11.02
N ILE A 30 -1.79 0.73 10.23
CA ILE A 30 -0.51 1.33 9.88
C ILE A 30 -0.59 1.75 8.42
N GLY A 31 -0.76 3.05 8.21
CA GLY A 31 -0.89 3.63 6.88
C GLY A 31 0.43 4.20 6.36
N CYS A 32 0.58 4.29 5.05
CA CYS A 32 1.66 5.05 4.43
C CYS A 32 1.20 5.74 3.14
N SER A 33 1.86 6.85 2.85
CA SER A 33 1.74 7.60 1.59
C SER A 33 2.87 8.60 1.49
N ARG A 34 3.09 9.22 0.31
CA ARG A 34 4.16 10.22 0.12
C ARG A 34 3.96 11.49 0.94
N GLY A 35 2.73 11.84 1.27
CA GLY A 35 2.41 13.02 2.08
C GLY A 35 1.75 12.63 3.41
N GLU A 36 1.49 13.62 4.25
CA GLU A 36 0.83 13.46 5.54
C GLU A 36 -0.61 12.95 5.39
N SER A 37 -1.12 12.32 6.43
CA SER A 37 -2.51 11.85 6.52
C SER A 37 -3.36 12.80 7.35
N SER A 38 -4.62 12.94 6.98
CA SER A 38 -5.64 13.65 7.77
C SER A 38 -6.37 12.77 8.79
N ILE A 39 -6.06 11.48 8.85
CA ILE A 39 -6.69 10.56 9.79
C ILE A 39 -6.11 10.80 11.19
N ILE A 40 -6.98 11.15 12.14
CA ILE A 40 -6.63 11.32 13.56
C ILE A 40 -7.37 10.25 14.36
N HIS A 41 -6.66 9.21 14.81
CA HIS A 41 -7.25 8.13 15.59
C HIS A 41 -6.18 7.43 16.42
N LYS A 42 -6.50 7.05 17.68
CA LYS A 42 -5.54 6.40 18.61
C LYS A 42 -4.93 5.09 18.10
N ASN A 43 -5.64 4.37 17.25
CA ASN A 43 -5.19 3.10 16.64
C ASN A 43 -4.67 3.30 15.21
N TYR A 44 -4.40 4.53 14.77
CA TYR A 44 -3.83 4.84 13.48
C TYR A 44 -2.41 5.39 13.62
N LYS A 45 -1.51 4.86 12.82
CA LYS A 45 -0.15 5.38 12.69
C LYS A 45 0.20 5.58 11.23
N HIS A 46 0.69 6.76 10.89
CA HIS A 46 1.07 7.10 9.53
C HIS A 46 2.58 7.15 9.34
N TYR A 47 3.05 6.67 8.20
CA TYR A 47 4.44 6.77 7.75
C TYR A 47 4.51 7.51 6.43
N PRO A 48 5.02 8.76 6.40
CA PRO A 48 5.28 9.44 5.14
C PRO A 48 6.43 8.75 4.41
N LEU A 49 6.13 8.01 3.35
CA LEU A 49 7.13 7.33 2.51
C LEU A 49 6.61 7.08 1.09
N ASP A 50 7.56 6.93 0.17
CA ASP A 50 7.29 6.34 -1.14
C ASP A 50 7.34 4.81 -1.03
N VAL A 51 6.32 4.13 -1.56
CA VAL A 51 6.24 2.66 -1.53
C VAL A 51 7.36 1.97 -2.31
N SER A 52 8.02 2.68 -3.22
CA SER A 52 9.17 2.20 -3.98
C SER A 52 10.52 2.36 -3.26
N ASP A 53 10.53 3.05 -2.10
CA ASP A 53 11.74 3.17 -1.28
C ASP A 53 11.93 1.93 -0.39
N GLU A 54 12.76 1.01 -0.85
CA GLU A 54 13.02 -0.27 -0.19
C GLU A 54 13.45 -0.12 1.28
N LYS A 55 14.32 0.85 1.55
CA LYS A 55 14.84 1.06 2.92
C LYS A 55 13.73 1.50 3.87
N ARG A 56 12.92 2.48 3.46
CA ARG A 56 11.83 3.01 4.27
C ARG A 56 10.70 2.00 4.44
N VAL A 57 10.37 1.22 3.41
CA VAL A 57 9.39 0.12 3.50
C VAL A 57 9.87 -0.93 4.51
N THR A 58 11.10 -1.39 4.38
CA THR A 58 11.68 -2.37 5.31
C THR A 58 11.66 -1.86 6.75
N GLU A 59 12.00 -0.60 6.96
CA GLU A 59 12.02 0.03 8.27
C GLU A 59 10.61 0.13 8.88
N MET A 60 9.63 0.58 8.10
CA MET A 60 8.23 0.65 8.52
C MET A 60 7.68 -0.72 8.94
N VAL A 61 7.90 -1.76 8.13
CA VAL A 61 7.43 -3.12 8.40
C VAL A 61 8.08 -3.68 9.67
N ARG A 62 9.39 -3.47 9.85
CA ARG A 62 10.12 -3.89 11.06
C ARG A 62 9.64 -3.14 12.31
N LYS A 63 9.42 -1.83 12.22
CA LYS A 63 8.88 -1.02 13.33
C LYS A 63 7.49 -1.50 13.73
N THR A 64 6.62 -1.76 12.74
CA THR A 64 5.29 -2.30 12.97
C THR A 64 5.35 -3.64 13.71
N LYS A 65 6.19 -4.59 13.25
CA LYS A 65 6.36 -5.88 13.91
C LYS A 65 6.88 -5.73 15.35
N ARG A 66 7.83 -4.83 15.57
CA ARG A 66 8.41 -4.62 16.91
C ARG A 66 7.39 -4.02 17.88
N GLU A 67 6.55 -3.08 17.41
CA GLU A 67 5.59 -2.36 18.23
C GLU A 67 4.35 -3.20 18.57
N PHE A 68 3.82 -3.93 17.58
CA PHE A 68 2.54 -4.65 17.72
C PHE A 68 2.68 -6.17 17.80
N GLY A 69 3.87 -6.70 17.67
CA GLY A 69 4.15 -8.13 17.76
C GLY A 69 3.67 -8.97 16.58
N LYS A 70 2.86 -8.42 15.68
CA LYS A 70 2.27 -9.13 14.53
C LYS A 70 1.92 -8.18 13.38
N ILE A 71 1.68 -8.75 12.20
CA ILE A 71 1.03 -8.11 11.06
C ILE A 71 0.04 -9.12 10.50
N ASP A 72 -1.25 -8.83 10.60
CA ASP A 72 -2.29 -9.77 10.23
C ASP A 72 -2.71 -9.62 8.77
N ILE A 73 -2.81 -8.39 8.25
CA ILE A 73 -3.31 -8.12 6.91
C ILE A 73 -2.45 -7.04 6.25
N LEU A 74 -2.15 -7.24 4.97
CA LEU A 74 -1.56 -6.23 4.09
C LEU A 74 -2.55 -5.90 2.97
N LEU A 75 -2.88 -4.61 2.83
CA LEU A 75 -3.67 -4.09 1.72
C LEU A 75 -2.76 -3.21 0.85
N ASN A 76 -2.31 -3.72 -0.28
CA ASN A 76 -1.54 -2.99 -1.28
C ASN A 76 -2.51 -2.21 -2.17
N ASN A 77 -2.81 -0.97 -1.76
CA ASN A 77 -3.73 -0.07 -2.45
C ASN A 77 -3.00 1.11 -3.14
N ALA A 78 -1.78 1.44 -2.72
CA ALA A 78 -1.03 2.50 -3.37
C ALA A 78 -0.81 2.20 -4.86
N GLY A 79 -1.19 3.15 -5.69
CA GLY A 79 -1.02 3.04 -7.13
C GLY A 79 -1.16 4.41 -7.79
N ILE A 80 -0.57 4.53 -8.97
CA ILE A 80 -0.70 5.68 -9.87
C ILE A 80 -1.10 5.18 -11.26
N ALA A 81 -1.79 6.02 -12.00
CA ALA A 81 -2.14 5.79 -13.38
C ALA A 81 -1.78 7.02 -14.22
N SER A 82 -1.64 6.84 -15.50
CA SER A 82 -1.42 7.91 -16.47
C SER A 82 -2.21 7.61 -17.74
N MET A 83 -3.02 8.56 -18.15
CA MET A 83 -3.77 8.49 -19.42
C MET A 83 -2.93 9.09 -20.56
N ASN A 84 -1.99 8.32 -21.07
CA ASN A 84 -1.13 8.71 -22.18
C ASN A 84 -1.20 7.66 -23.28
N HIS A 85 -1.28 8.13 -24.54
CA HIS A 85 -1.10 7.25 -25.69
C HIS A 85 0.32 6.71 -25.71
N ILE A 86 0.51 5.44 -26.09
CA ILE A 86 1.82 4.77 -26.06
C ILE A 86 2.91 5.56 -26.79
N LEU A 87 2.59 6.16 -27.92
CA LEU A 87 3.54 6.92 -28.74
C LEU A 87 4.03 8.21 -28.08
N THR A 88 3.30 8.74 -27.09
CA THR A 88 3.59 10.00 -26.41
C THR A 88 3.92 9.81 -24.92
N THR A 89 3.92 8.58 -24.42
CA THR A 89 4.22 8.29 -23.02
C THR A 89 5.71 8.52 -22.73
N PRO A 90 6.06 9.49 -21.85
CA PRO A 90 7.45 9.69 -21.45
C PRO A 90 7.98 8.45 -20.73
N TYR A 91 9.23 8.09 -21.02
CA TYR A 91 9.89 6.95 -20.34
C TYR A 91 9.89 7.07 -18.81
N LYS A 92 10.02 8.31 -18.30
CA LYS A 92 9.92 8.59 -16.87
C LYS A 92 8.57 8.18 -16.31
N THR A 93 7.46 8.47 -17.00
CA THR A 93 6.11 8.09 -16.58
C THR A 93 5.98 6.57 -16.46
N ALA A 94 6.46 5.84 -17.46
CA ALA A 94 6.50 4.38 -17.42
C ALA A 94 7.26 3.86 -16.19
N LYS A 95 8.46 4.39 -15.96
CA LYS A 95 9.27 4.00 -14.78
C LYS A 95 8.55 4.29 -13.46
N ASP A 96 7.94 5.46 -13.33
CA ASP A 96 7.24 5.86 -12.10
C ASP A 96 6.05 4.94 -11.81
N ILE A 97 5.29 4.55 -12.85
CA ILE A 97 4.17 3.60 -12.73
C ILE A 97 4.67 2.23 -12.29
N PHE A 98 5.69 1.68 -12.93
CA PHE A 98 6.28 0.40 -12.52
C PHE A 98 6.86 0.45 -11.11
N SER A 99 7.55 1.53 -10.76
CA SER A 99 8.12 1.71 -9.42
C SER A 99 7.04 1.68 -8.34
N THR A 100 5.95 2.41 -8.54
CA THR A 100 4.88 2.49 -7.54
C THR A 100 4.02 1.22 -7.54
N ASN A 101 3.48 0.83 -8.71
CA ASN A 101 2.45 -0.20 -8.76
C ASN A 101 3.01 -1.62 -8.65
N PHE A 102 4.19 -1.87 -9.21
CA PHE A 102 4.82 -3.19 -9.19
C PHE A 102 5.85 -3.32 -8.07
N TYR A 103 6.91 -2.50 -8.12
CA TYR A 103 7.99 -2.65 -7.12
C TYR A 103 7.53 -2.28 -5.72
N GLY A 104 6.69 -1.26 -5.54
CA GLY A 104 6.12 -0.93 -4.23
C GLY A 104 5.31 -2.09 -3.65
N THR A 105 4.42 -2.69 -4.44
CA THR A 105 3.65 -3.87 -4.05
C THR A 105 4.57 -5.05 -3.71
N PHE A 106 5.58 -5.33 -4.55
CA PHE A 106 6.56 -6.39 -4.32
C PHE A 106 7.32 -6.21 -3.01
N LEU A 107 7.80 -5.00 -2.71
CA LEU A 107 8.56 -4.71 -1.49
C LEU A 107 7.74 -4.97 -0.23
N PHE A 108 6.49 -4.50 -0.19
CA PHE A 108 5.60 -4.76 0.94
C PHE A 108 5.27 -6.24 1.09
N ILE A 109 4.95 -6.95 0.00
CA ILE A 109 4.71 -8.39 0.03
C ILE A 109 5.92 -9.13 0.59
N ARG A 110 7.12 -8.85 0.07
CA ARG A 110 8.36 -9.48 0.48
C ARG A 110 8.63 -9.33 1.99
N GLU A 111 8.51 -8.12 2.52
CA GLU A 111 8.82 -7.85 3.92
C GLU A 111 7.73 -8.38 4.87
N VAL A 112 6.46 -8.21 4.51
CA VAL A 112 5.34 -8.68 5.34
C VAL A 112 5.20 -10.20 5.32
N ALA A 113 5.40 -10.85 4.18
CA ALA A 113 5.33 -12.31 4.06
C ALA A 113 6.33 -13.01 4.97
N LYS A 114 7.56 -12.47 5.16
CA LYS A 114 8.54 -13.01 6.11
C LYS A 114 7.99 -13.10 7.54
N ILE A 115 7.16 -12.13 7.92
CA ILE A 115 6.53 -12.06 9.24
C ILE A 115 5.35 -13.03 9.31
N MET A 116 4.47 -13.01 8.30
CA MET A 116 3.30 -13.87 8.22
C MET A 116 3.66 -15.36 8.18
N MET A 117 4.74 -15.73 7.48
CA MET A 117 5.26 -17.10 7.48
C MET A 117 5.64 -17.58 8.90
N LYS A 118 6.34 -16.75 9.67
CA LYS A 118 6.69 -17.06 11.07
C LYS A 118 5.47 -17.14 11.98
N GLN A 119 4.43 -16.36 11.69
CA GLN A 119 3.14 -16.38 12.41
C GLN A 119 2.27 -17.57 12.02
N LYS A 120 2.58 -18.24 10.90
CA LYS A 120 1.75 -19.29 10.27
C LYS A 120 0.34 -18.77 9.91
N TRP A 121 0.18 -17.47 9.78
CA TRP A 121 -1.08 -16.82 9.40
C TRP A 121 -0.84 -15.42 8.82
N GLY A 122 -1.68 -15.01 7.85
CA GLY A 122 -1.72 -13.69 7.26
C GLY A 122 -2.63 -13.64 6.04
N ARG A 123 -2.98 -12.42 5.63
CA ARG A 123 -3.72 -12.14 4.38
C ARG A 123 -3.08 -10.98 3.64
N ILE A 124 -2.86 -11.16 2.36
CA ILE A 124 -2.34 -10.12 1.46
C ILE A 124 -3.37 -9.89 0.38
N VAL A 125 -3.78 -8.65 0.19
CA VAL A 125 -4.72 -8.22 -0.84
C VAL A 125 -4.03 -7.17 -1.72
N ASN A 126 -4.00 -7.41 -3.02
CA ASN A 126 -3.49 -6.46 -4.00
C ASN A 126 -4.68 -5.86 -4.77
N PHE A 127 -4.73 -4.54 -4.84
CA PHE A 127 -5.72 -3.84 -5.63
C PHE A 127 -5.24 -3.78 -7.08
N THR A 128 -6.09 -4.22 -7.97
CA THR A 128 -5.88 -4.13 -9.43
C THR A 128 -6.87 -3.15 -10.03
N THR A 129 -6.76 -2.89 -11.32
CA THR A 129 -7.67 -2.01 -12.03
C THR A 129 -8.58 -2.78 -12.99
N VAL A 130 -9.79 -2.28 -13.18
CA VAL A 130 -10.70 -2.76 -14.23
C VAL A 130 -10.27 -2.28 -15.64
N ALA A 131 -9.39 -1.28 -15.72
CA ALA A 131 -8.89 -0.75 -17.00
C ALA A 131 -8.20 -1.83 -17.83
N THR A 132 -7.43 -2.74 -17.21
CA THR A 132 -6.73 -3.81 -17.91
C THR A 132 -7.65 -4.74 -18.70
N PRO A 133 -8.73 -5.31 -18.14
CA PRO A 133 -9.67 -6.15 -18.92
C PRO A 133 -10.55 -5.33 -19.87
N ILE A 134 -10.86 -4.08 -19.56
CA ILE A 134 -11.71 -3.22 -20.39
C ILE A 134 -10.94 -2.63 -21.57
N ARG A 135 -9.60 -2.55 -21.49
CA ARG A 135 -8.72 -1.98 -22.53
C ARG A 135 -9.15 -0.57 -22.93
N LEU A 136 -9.18 0.32 -21.94
CA LEU A 136 -9.59 1.71 -22.13
C LEU A 136 -8.69 2.40 -23.16
N GLU A 137 -9.32 3.07 -24.12
CA GLU A 137 -8.61 3.85 -25.11
C GLU A 137 -7.81 4.98 -24.44
N GLY A 138 -6.57 5.18 -24.88
CA GLY A 138 -5.67 6.18 -24.31
C GLY A 138 -4.94 5.77 -23.02
N GLU A 139 -5.18 4.58 -22.49
CA GLU A 139 -4.39 4.02 -21.38
C GLU A 139 -3.32 3.06 -21.91
N ALA A 140 -2.08 3.53 -21.97
CA ALA A 140 -0.94 2.70 -22.38
C ALA A 140 -0.32 1.90 -21.22
N MET A 141 -0.59 2.32 -19.98
CA MET A 141 0.06 1.76 -18.78
C MET A 141 -0.84 1.85 -17.55
#